data_2084b96933368f0595b7da0efddce295
#
_entry.id   2084b96933368f0595b7da0efddce295
#
_cell.length_a   1.000
_cell.length_b   1.000
_cell.length_c   1.000
_cell.angle_alpha   90.00
_cell.angle_beta   90.00
_cell.angle_gamma   90.00
#
_symmetry.space_group_name_H-M   'P 1'
#
loop_
_entity.id
_entity.type
_entity.pdbx_description
1 polymer ?
#
loop_
_entity_poly.entity_id
_entity_poly.type
_entity_poly.pdbx_seq_one_letter_code
_entity_poly.pdbx_strand_id
1 'polypeptide(L)'
;MRSPQMRRFGLGAVLALLLAVFGLAPTASAAPAPAELTFTTDSATTTPGGSVKLSMTLTNNNTYDVWFVYQTIEPTWLTTQRPDLKYSFSGCSLTTVNGPSPCSGTGPANLGANYGATIPPGQSRTVTLTLDVAADSGCNGNIGFYSYFYAEFSDSTNVSSGPVYTPVTRVLCS
;
A
#
# COMPACT_ATOMS: atom_id res chain seq x y z
N MET A 1 -56.26 -50.92 -37.61
CA MET A 1 -54.98 -50.82 -36.90
C MET A 1 -54.65 -49.37 -36.77
N ARG A 2 -54.83 -48.78 -35.58
CA ARG A 2 -54.56 -47.35 -35.29
C ARG A 2 -53.30 -47.30 -34.40
N SER A 3 -52.28 -46.62 -34.90
CA SER A 3 -51.01 -46.35 -34.21
C SER A 3 -51.17 -45.19 -33.25
N PRO A 4 -50.69 -45.23 -31.97
CA PRO A 4 -50.72 -44.06 -31.09
C PRO A 4 -49.47 -43.21 -31.29
N GLN A 5 -49.68 -41.93 -31.60
CA GLN A 5 -48.62 -40.91 -31.56
C GLN A 5 -48.27 -40.60 -30.11
N MET A 6 -47.02 -40.94 -29.71
CA MET A 6 -46.44 -40.49 -28.43
C MET A 6 -46.03 -39.01 -28.57
N ARG A 7 -46.68 -38.18 -27.75
CA ARG A 7 -46.33 -36.76 -27.53
C ARG A 7 -45.01 -36.67 -26.78
N ARG A 8 -43.97 -36.20 -27.47
CA ARG A 8 -42.71 -35.75 -26.85
C ARG A 8 -42.80 -34.27 -26.47
N PHE A 9 -43.36 -33.96 -25.32
CA PHE A 9 -43.28 -32.65 -24.72
C PHE A 9 -42.84 -32.83 -23.24
N GLY A 10 -41.75 -32.21 -22.85
CA GLY A 10 -41.52 -32.05 -21.42
C GLY A 10 -40.12 -32.03 -20.89
N LEU A 11 -39.02 -32.06 -21.71
CA LEU A 11 -37.66 -32.02 -21.09
C LEU A 11 -36.89 -30.71 -21.34
N GLY A 12 -37.41 -29.80 -22.17
CA GLY A 12 -36.72 -28.55 -22.49
C GLY A 12 -36.99 -27.38 -21.52
N ALA A 13 -38.07 -27.41 -20.78
CA ALA A 13 -38.50 -26.26 -19.97
C ALA A 13 -37.88 -26.23 -18.54
N VAL A 14 -37.42 -27.37 -18.05
CA VAL A 14 -36.86 -27.45 -16.67
C VAL A 14 -35.39 -27.07 -16.62
N LEU A 15 -34.64 -27.23 -17.72
CA LEU A 15 -33.21 -26.88 -17.75
C LEU A 15 -32.96 -25.37 -17.86
N ALA A 16 -33.90 -24.62 -18.41
CA ALA A 16 -33.77 -23.15 -18.55
C ALA A 16 -34.03 -22.39 -17.23
N LEU A 17 -34.76 -22.97 -16.29
CA LEU A 17 -35.07 -22.34 -15.02
C LEU A 17 -33.94 -22.48 -13.99
N LEU A 18 -33.06 -23.49 -14.12
CA LEU A 18 -31.95 -23.71 -13.19
C LEU A 18 -30.72 -22.81 -13.47
N LEU A 19 -30.60 -22.27 -14.68
CA LEU A 19 -29.50 -21.34 -15.03
C LEU A 19 -29.72 -19.90 -14.58
N ALA A 20 -30.95 -19.51 -14.26
CA ALA A 20 -31.28 -18.16 -13.83
C ALA A 20 -31.01 -17.89 -12.32
N VAL A 21 -30.79 -18.92 -11.52
CA VAL A 21 -30.61 -18.78 -10.06
C VAL A 21 -29.11 -18.64 -9.67
N PHE A 22 -28.18 -18.96 -10.57
CA PHE A 22 -26.74 -18.87 -10.27
C PHE A 22 -26.08 -17.55 -10.71
N GLY A 23 -26.85 -16.59 -11.23
CA GLY A 23 -26.31 -15.41 -11.92
C GLY A 23 -26.10 -14.15 -11.07
N LEU A 24 -26.48 -14.10 -9.80
CA LEU A 24 -26.39 -12.88 -9.00
C LEU A 24 -25.98 -13.18 -7.56
N ALA A 25 -24.82 -13.79 -7.36
CA ALA A 25 -24.15 -13.64 -6.09
C ALA A 25 -23.64 -12.19 -6.04
N PRO A 26 -24.14 -11.33 -5.14
CA PRO A 26 -23.52 -10.02 -4.94
C PRO A 26 -22.06 -10.27 -4.58
N THR A 27 -21.14 -9.72 -5.35
CA THR A 27 -19.73 -9.66 -4.95
C THR A 27 -19.71 -8.83 -3.66
N ALA A 28 -19.60 -9.49 -2.52
CA ALA A 28 -19.40 -8.81 -1.26
C ALA A 28 -18.09 -8.03 -1.40
N SER A 29 -18.18 -6.72 -1.56
CA SER A 29 -17.02 -5.86 -1.45
C SER A 29 -16.51 -6.00 -0.01
N ALA A 30 -15.25 -6.41 0.14
CA ALA A 30 -14.64 -6.44 1.46
C ALA A 30 -14.72 -5.03 2.05
N ALA A 31 -15.11 -4.93 3.32
CA ALA A 31 -15.08 -3.67 4.03
C ALA A 31 -13.65 -3.10 3.99
N PRO A 32 -13.46 -1.79 3.81
CA PRO A 32 -12.13 -1.19 3.85
C PRO A 32 -11.46 -1.50 5.19
N ALA A 33 -10.13 -1.68 5.16
CA ALA A 33 -9.37 -1.85 6.39
C ALA A 33 -9.55 -0.62 7.29
N PRO A 34 -9.57 -0.80 8.64
CA PRO A 34 -9.79 0.31 9.59
C PRO A 34 -8.76 1.45 9.46
N ALA A 35 -7.55 1.12 9.06
CA ALA A 35 -6.54 2.08 8.60
C ALA A 35 -5.84 1.53 7.36
N GLU A 36 -5.44 2.42 6.47
CA GLU A 36 -4.80 2.06 5.21
C GLU A 36 -3.55 2.92 5.00
N LEU A 37 -2.45 2.25 4.62
CA LEU A 37 -1.21 2.89 4.26
C LEU A 37 -0.99 2.74 2.75
N THR A 38 -0.79 3.87 2.07
CA THR A 38 -0.49 3.91 0.64
C THR A 38 0.82 4.64 0.36
N PHE A 39 1.48 4.28 -0.75
CA PHE A 39 2.72 4.88 -1.18
C PHE A 39 2.61 5.45 -2.59
N THR A 40 3.23 6.61 -2.80
CA THR A 40 3.41 7.21 -4.13
C THR A 40 4.82 7.75 -4.28
N THR A 41 5.31 7.85 -5.51
CA THR A 41 6.59 8.51 -5.84
C THR A 41 6.34 9.60 -6.88
N ASP A 42 7.15 10.66 -6.84
CA ASP A 42 7.10 11.72 -7.85
C ASP A 42 7.80 11.31 -9.17
N SER A 43 8.65 10.29 -9.11
CA SER A 43 9.29 9.71 -10.30
C SER A 43 9.51 8.20 -10.13
N ALA A 44 9.28 7.44 -11.19
CA ALA A 44 9.61 6.02 -11.26
C ALA A 44 11.09 5.76 -11.58
N THR A 45 11.85 6.80 -11.96
CA THR A 45 13.25 6.66 -12.37
C THR A 45 14.10 7.78 -11.78
N THR A 46 15.38 7.48 -11.59
CA THR A 46 16.42 8.46 -11.22
C THR A 46 17.77 8.03 -11.82
N THR A 47 18.83 8.81 -11.58
CA THR A 47 20.21 8.49 -11.94
C THR A 47 21.11 8.61 -10.71
N PRO A 48 22.34 8.06 -10.72
CA PRO A 48 23.32 8.37 -9.68
C PRO A 48 23.47 9.89 -9.49
N GLY A 49 23.43 10.34 -8.24
CA GLY A 49 23.40 11.76 -7.87
C GLY A 49 22.02 12.42 -7.88
N GLY A 50 20.98 11.71 -8.34
CA GLY A 50 19.61 12.20 -8.33
C GLY A 50 18.80 11.83 -7.08
N SER A 51 17.60 12.38 -6.98
CA SER A 51 16.70 12.10 -5.86
C SER A 51 15.25 11.86 -6.33
N VAL A 52 14.47 11.19 -5.47
CA VAL A 52 13.03 10.92 -5.67
C VAL A 52 12.30 11.15 -4.36
N LYS A 53 11.11 11.71 -4.42
CA LYS A 53 10.23 11.86 -3.27
C LYS A 53 9.33 10.62 -3.13
N LEU A 54 9.36 10.02 -1.95
CA LEU A 54 8.48 8.94 -1.53
C LEU A 54 7.46 9.49 -0.54
N SER A 55 6.20 9.51 -0.91
CA SER A 55 5.10 9.94 -0.06
C SER A 55 4.35 8.74 0.49
N MET A 56 4.12 8.74 1.80
CA MET A 56 3.42 7.72 2.57
C MET A 56 2.17 8.35 3.16
N THR A 57 1.01 7.88 2.77
CA THR A 57 -0.26 8.40 3.26
C THR A 57 -0.96 7.35 4.11
N LEU A 58 -1.17 7.67 5.37
CA LEU A 58 -2.00 6.88 6.28
C LEU A 58 -3.40 7.50 6.34
N THR A 59 -4.41 6.71 6.03
CA THR A 59 -5.82 7.08 6.07
C THR A 59 -6.52 6.34 7.20
N ASN A 60 -7.26 7.07 8.03
CA ASN A 60 -8.12 6.50 9.06
C ASN A 60 -9.52 6.23 8.48
N ASN A 61 -9.83 4.96 8.23
CA ASN A 61 -11.14 4.50 7.76
C ASN A 61 -12.05 4.03 8.90
N ASN A 62 -11.59 4.13 10.18
CA ASN A 62 -12.36 3.79 11.35
C ASN A 62 -13.30 4.95 11.76
N THR A 63 -14.19 4.69 12.69
CA THR A 63 -15.08 5.67 13.34
C THR A 63 -14.44 6.31 14.58
N TYR A 64 -13.29 5.83 15.02
CA TYR A 64 -12.50 6.33 16.15
C TYR A 64 -11.21 6.98 15.67
N ASP A 65 -10.69 7.93 16.43
CA ASP A 65 -9.40 8.58 16.13
C ASP A 65 -8.26 7.57 16.18
N VAL A 66 -7.33 7.63 15.22
CA VAL A 66 -6.01 7.00 15.37
C VAL A 66 -5.19 7.88 16.30
N TRP A 67 -4.80 7.38 17.45
CA TRP A 67 -4.04 8.15 18.43
C TRP A 67 -2.56 7.74 18.50
N PHE A 68 -2.22 6.54 18.03
CA PHE A 68 -0.85 6.05 17.97
C PHE A 68 -0.60 5.29 16.66
N VAL A 69 0.56 5.53 16.05
CA VAL A 69 1.04 4.80 14.87
C VAL A 69 2.51 4.44 15.07
N TYR A 70 2.82 3.19 14.86
CA TYR A 70 4.18 2.71 14.70
C TYR A 70 4.36 2.18 13.27
N GLN A 71 5.37 2.65 12.57
CA GLN A 71 5.67 2.24 11.20
C GLN A 71 7.16 2.10 11.00
N THR A 72 7.57 1.04 10.30
CA THR A 72 8.94 0.84 9.80
C THR A 72 8.97 0.88 8.28
N ILE A 73 10.08 1.31 7.72
CA ILE A 73 10.36 1.29 6.28
C ILE A 73 11.67 0.53 6.09
N GLU A 74 11.62 -0.53 5.31
CA GLU A 74 12.73 -1.45 5.11
C GLU A 74 12.96 -1.70 3.62
N PRO A 75 14.21 -1.90 3.16
CA PRO A 75 14.47 -2.23 1.77
C PRO A 75 13.93 -3.60 1.42
N THR A 76 13.38 -3.76 0.22
CA THR A 76 12.98 -5.07 -0.28
C THR A 76 14.20 -5.99 -0.44
N TRP A 77 13.96 -7.31 -0.44
CA TRP A 77 15.04 -8.29 -0.67
C TRP A 77 15.80 -8.00 -1.97
N LEU A 78 15.10 -7.66 -3.06
CA LEU A 78 15.74 -7.31 -4.34
C LEU A 78 16.67 -6.10 -4.24
N THR A 79 16.31 -5.11 -3.43
CA THR A 79 17.18 -3.94 -3.16
C THR A 79 18.44 -4.36 -2.39
N THR A 80 18.29 -5.23 -1.39
CA THR A 80 19.44 -5.70 -0.58
C THR A 80 20.43 -6.58 -1.37
N GLN A 81 20.00 -7.19 -2.48
CA GLN A 81 20.89 -7.96 -3.37
C GLN A 81 21.77 -7.07 -4.26
N ARG A 82 21.60 -5.74 -4.20
CA ARG A 82 22.36 -4.75 -4.98
C ARG A 82 23.11 -3.79 -4.05
N PRO A 83 24.17 -4.27 -3.37
CA PRO A 83 24.96 -3.45 -2.44
C PRO A 83 25.70 -2.31 -3.12
N ASP A 84 25.81 -2.34 -4.44
CA ASP A 84 26.33 -1.26 -5.28
C ASP A 84 25.34 -0.09 -5.41
N LEU A 85 24.03 -0.30 -5.20
CA LEU A 85 23.03 0.75 -5.18
C LEU A 85 23.11 1.50 -3.83
N LYS A 86 23.83 2.62 -3.84
CA LYS A 86 24.03 3.44 -2.65
C LYS A 86 22.96 4.52 -2.59
N TYR A 87 22.18 4.51 -1.53
CA TYR A 87 21.10 5.47 -1.29
C TYR A 87 20.97 5.81 0.18
N SER A 88 20.32 6.93 0.45
CA SER A 88 19.94 7.36 1.80
C SER A 88 18.63 8.14 1.75
N PHE A 89 18.01 8.32 2.91
CA PHE A 89 16.91 9.26 3.03
C PHE A 89 17.40 10.57 3.61
N SER A 90 17.13 11.66 2.87
CA SER A 90 17.28 13.03 3.34
C SER A 90 15.91 13.69 3.35
N GLY A 91 15.71 14.61 4.24
CA GLY A 91 14.43 15.31 4.34
C GLY A 91 13.27 14.38 4.71
N CYS A 92 12.53 14.80 5.70
CA CYS A 92 11.32 14.14 6.16
C CYS A 92 10.35 15.25 6.56
N SER A 93 9.21 15.32 5.89
CA SER A 93 8.21 16.35 6.14
C SER A 93 6.83 15.73 6.32
N LEU A 94 6.04 16.33 7.21
CA LEU A 94 4.64 16.00 7.43
C LEU A 94 3.78 17.16 6.92
N THR A 95 2.76 16.87 6.15
CA THR A 95 1.97 17.88 5.43
C THR A 95 1.09 18.78 6.31
N THR A 96 0.93 18.52 7.58
CA THR A 96 -0.16 19.15 8.35
C THR A 96 0.16 19.67 9.74
N VAL A 97 1.37 19.54 10.29
CA VAL A 97 1.61 19.96 11.68
C VAL A 97 3.02 20.55 11.86
N ASN A 98 3.08 21.73 12.49
CA ASN A 98 4.29 22.22 13.12
C ASN A 98 4.61 21.30 14.32
N GLY A 99 5.50 20.35 14.14
CA GLY A 99 5.86 19.36 15.14
C GLY A 99 7.31 18.88 14.96
N PRO A 100 7.81 18.05 15.86
CA PRO A 100 9.12 17.42 15.71
C PRO A 100 9.16 16.63 14.38
N SER A 101 10.38 16.37 13.88
CA SER A 101 10.59 15.60 12.64
C SER A 101 9.70 14.35 12.65
N PRO A 102 8.89 14.13 11.59
CA PRO A 102 8.03 12.95 11.53
C PRO A 102 8.80 11.64 11.35
N CYS A 103 10.11 11.70 11.15
CA CYS A 103 10.94 10.52 10.98
C CYS A 103 11.91 10.33 12.14
N SER A 104 12.06 9.08 12.54
CA SER A 104 13.04 8.64 13.53
C SER A 104 13.85 7.48 12.97
N GLY A 105 15.10 7.34 13.40
CA GLY A 105 16.03 6.31 12.95
C GLY A 105 17.18 6.86 12.11
N THR A 106 18.21 6.03 11.95
CA THR A 106 19.43 6.40 11.25
C THR A 106 19.66 5.45 10.08
N GLY A 107 19.49 5.93 8.90
CA GLY A 107 19.89 5.21 7.70
C GLY A 107 18.77 4.53 6.92
N PRO A 108 19.12 3.88 5.79
CA PRO A 108 18.17 3.33 4.83
C PRO A 108 17.44 2.07 5.29
N ALA A 109 17.85 1.47 6.39
CA ALA A 109 17.17 0.37 7.05
C ALA A 109 16.71 0.83 8.45
N ASN A 110 15.42 0.65 8.76
CA ASN A 110 14.80 1.03 10.03
C ASN A 110 14.47 2.52 10.20
N LEU A 111 13.92 3.14 9.19
CA LEU A 111 13.30 4.44 9.32
C LEU A 111 11.89 4.27 9.92
N GLY A 112 11.62 4.90 11.06
CA GLY A 112 10.29 5.02 11.62
C GLY A 112 9.60 6.30 11.12
N ALA A 113 8.29 6.25 10.91
CA ALA A 113 7.49 7.41 10.56
C ALA A 113 6.43 7.68 11.63
N ASN A 114 6.30 8.95 12.01
CA ASN A 114 5.29 9.46 12.91
C ASN A 114 4.37 10.42 12.14
N TYR A 115 3.07 10.15 12.15
CA TYR A 115 2.08 10.93 11.43
C TYR A 115 1.50 12.11 12.24
N GLY A 116 2.05 12.40 13.43
CA GLY A 116 1.45 13.33 14.36
C GLY A 116 0.19 12.75 15.03
N ALA A 117 -0.04 13.05 16.28
CA ALA A 117 -1.27 12.65 16.98
C ALA A 117 -2.35 13.68 16.67
N THR A 118 -3.56 13.39 16.65
CA THR A 118 -4.45 12.28 16.37
C THR A 118 -4.89 12.36 14.92
N ILE A 119 -5.26 11.26 14.27
CA ILE A 119 -5.85 11.29 12.91
C ILE A 119 -7.35 11.01 13.07
N PRO A 120 -8.23 12.00 12.90
CA PRO A 120 -9.68 11.81 13.01
C PRO A 120 -10.23 10.85 11.95
N PRO A 121 -11.44 10.29 12.16
CA PRO A 121 -12.15 9.49 11.18
C PRO A 121 -12.24 10.14 9.80
N GLY A 122 -11.97 9.37 8.76
CA GLY A 122 -12.00 9.82 7.37
C GLY A 122 -10.85 10.77 6.97
N GLN A 123 -9.92 11.07 7.86
CA GLN A 123 -8.79 11.95 7.58
C GLN A 123 -7.54 11.15 7.24
N SER A 124 -6.63 11.82 6.52
CA SER A 124 -5.33 11.26 6.13
C SER A 124 -4.18 12.16 6.57
N ARG A 125 -3.01 11.57 6.78
CA ARG A 125 -1.74 12.26 7.00
C ARG A 125 -0.71 11.72 6.03
N THR A 126 0.10 12.62 5.44
CA THR A 126 1.14 12.24 4.50
C THR A 126 2.51 12.64 5.03
N VAL A 127 3.39 11.67 5.14
CA VAL A 127 4.82 11.87 5.39
C VAL A 127 5.55 11.72 4.06
N THR A 128 6.39 12.69 3.73
CA THR A 128 7.20 12.67 2.50
C THR A 128 8.68 12.56 2.87
N LEU A 129 9.33 11.56 2.30
CA LEU A 129 10.77 11.31 2.38
C LEU A 129 11.43 11.71 1.06
N THR A 130 12.66 12.19 1.12
CA THR A 130 13.52 12.30 -0.06
C THR A 130 14.48 11.13 -0.07
N LEU A 131 14.42 10.31 -1.10
CA LEU A 131 15.36 9.23 -1.39
C LEU A 131 16.46 9.81 -2.29
N ASP A 132 17.66 9.92 -1.77
CA ASP A 132 18.83 10.36 -2.51
C ASP A 132 19.65 9.15 -2.97
N VAL A 133 20.01 9.12 -4.24
CA VAL A 133 20.93 8.13 -4.81
C VAL A 133 22.32 8.76 -4.90
N ALA A 134 23.30 8.13 -4.27
CA ALA A 134 24.68 8.67 -4.25
C ALA A 134 25.24 8.80 -5.66
N ALA A 135 26.10 9.81 -5.89
CA ALA A 135 26.72 10.04 -7.20
C ALA A 135 27.63 8.88 -7.65
N ASP A 136 28.17 8.12 -6.69
CA ASP A 136 28.98 6.92 -6.92
C ASP A 136 28.17 5.62 -6.79
N SER A 137 26.84 5.70 -6.85
CA SER A 137 25.98 4.54 -6.86
C SER A 137 26.08 3.76 -8.16
N GLY A 138 25.90 2.44 -8.07
CA GLY A 138 25.61 1.63 -9.26
C GLY A 138 24.31 2.07 -9.95
N CYS A 139 24.14 1.63 -11.18
CA CYS A 139 22.95 1.89 -11.99
C CYS A 139 22.37 0.62 -12.58
N ASN A 140 21.32 0.72 -13.42
CA ASN A 140 20.56 -0.42 -13.96
C ASN A 140 20.00 -1.34 -12.87
N GLY A 141 19.53 -0.77 -11.77
CA GLY A 141 18.94 -1.49 -10.66
C GLY A 141 17.69 -0.81 -10.14
N ASN A 142 16.98 -1.52 -9.30
CA ASN A 142 15.72 -1.11 -8.70
C ASN A 142 15.90 -0.91 -7.20
N ILE A 143 15.39 0.21 -6.68
CA ILE A 143 15.29 0.50 -5.26
C ILE A 143 13.81 0.46 -4.88
N GLY A 144 13.45 -0.41 -3.97
CA GLY A 144 12.10 -0.54 -3.46
C GLY A 144 12.11 -0.85 -1.97
N PHE A 145 11.05 -0.47 -1.29
CA PHE A 145 10.90 -0.66 0.15
C PHE A 145 9.58 -1.36 0.43
N TYR A 146 9.45 -1.84 1.65
CA TYR A 146 8.19 -2.26 2.23
C TYR A 146 8.06 -1.69 3.63
N SER A 147 6.85 -1.66 4.12
CA SER A 147 6.52 -1.13 5.42
C SER A 147 5.53 -2.05 6.11
N TYR A 148 5.70 -2.20 7.41
CA TYR A 148 4.65 -2.65 8.31
C TYR A 148 4.20 -1.45 9.14
N PHE A 149 2.91 -1.37 9.41
CA PHE A 149 2.42 -0.42 10.39
C PHE A 149 1.51 -1.09 11.42
N TYR A 150 1.50 -0.50 12.59
CA TYR A 150 0.56 -0.76 13.67
C TYR A 150 -0.12 0.57 14.00
N ALA A 151 -1.44 0.58 14.06
CA ALA A 151 -2.20 1.74 14.48
C ALA A 151 -3.15 1.36 15.62
N GLU A 152 -3.25 2.21 16.62
CA GLU A 152 -4.13 2.08 17.76
C GLU A 152 -5.18 3.20 17.76
N PHE A 153 -6.42 2.84 18.04
CA PHE A 153 -7.55 3.76 18.02
C PHE A 153 -7.94 4.19 19.44
N SER A 154 -8.67 5.30 19.53
CA SER A 154 -9.08 5.87 20.82
C SER A 154 -10.03 5.01 21.64
N ASP A 155 -10.65 3.98 21.04
CA ASP A 155 -11.44 2.95 21.72
C ASP A 155 -10.61 1.74 22.20
N SER A 156 -9.28 1.82 22.12
CA SER A 156 -8.33 0.76 22.44
C SER A 156 -8.32 -0.43 21.47
N THR A 157 -9.02 -0.34 20.35
CA THR A 157 -8.85 -1.30 19.26
C THR A 157 -7.59 -0.98 18.45
N ASN A 158 -7.08 -1.95 17.69
CA ASN A 158 -5.87 -1.78 16.90
C ASN A 158 -5.93 -2.52 15.58
N VAL A 159 -5.04 -2.16 14.68
CA VAL A 159 -4.81 -2.83 13.41
C VAL A 159 -3.31 -2.93 13.11
N SER A 160 -2.91 -4.07 12.57
CA SER A 160 -1.56 -4.27 12.02
C SER A 160 -1.68 -4.58 10.54
N SER A 161 -0.83 -4.00 9.72
CA SER A 161 -0.75 -4.35 8.32
C SER A 161 0.15 -5.56 8.09
N GLY A 162 -0.09 -6.30 6.98
CA GLY A 162 0.95 -7.04 6.29
C GLY A 162 1.95 -6.06 5.61
N PRO A 163 2.94 -6.59 4.86
CA PRO A 163 3.88 -5.73 4.15
C PRO A 163 3.15 -4.93 3.06
N VAL A 164 3.27 -3.60 3.14
CA VAL A 164 2.82 -2.67 2.10
C VAL A 164 4.04 -2.23 1.32
N TYR A 165 4.05 -2.49 0.01
CA TYR A 165 5.20 -2.21 -0.85
C TYR A 165 5.13 -0.82 -1.45
N THR A 166 6.30 -0.17 -1.55
CA THR A 166 6.41 1.09 -2.29
C THR A 166 6.42 0.84 -3.79
N PRO A 167 6.06 1.85 -4.61
CA PRO A 167 6.50 1.88 -5.99
C PRO A 167 8.03 1.71 -6.07
N VAL A 168 8.49 1.04 -7.11
CA VAL A 168 9.93 0.80 -7.33
C VAL A 168 10.52 1.97 -8.09
N THR A 169 11.65 2.50 -7.64
CA THR A 169 12.44 3.50 -8.34
C THR A 169 13.58 2.81 -9.09
N ARG A 170 13.63 2.98 -10.41
CA ARG A 170 14.73 2.45 -11.24
C ARG A 170 15.86 3.47 -11.34
N VAL A 171 17.08 3.05 -11.02
CA VAL A 171 18.28 3.84 -11.20
C VAL A 171 18.84 3.59 -12.60
N LEU A 172 18.75 4.58 -13.47
CA LEU A 172 19.25 4.52 -14.84
C LEU A 172 20.73 4.91 -14.89
N CYS A 173 21.48 4.34 -15.83
CA CYS A 173 22.81 4.83 -16.15
C CYS A 173 22.70 6.13 -16.98
N SER A 174 23.51 7.13 -16.67
CA SER A 174 23.69 8.37 -17.45
C SER A 174 24.62 8.14 -18.61
#